data_e9b5a9d1fc1f5e043fb06e61774fcee3
#
_entry.id   e9b5a9d1fc1f5e043fb06e61774fcee3
#
_cell.length_a   1.000
_cell.length_b   1.000
_cell.length_c   1.000
_cell.angle_alpha   90.00
_cell.angle_beta   90.00
_cell.angle_gamma   90.00
#
_symmetry.space_group_name_H-M   'P 1'
#
loop_
_entity.id
_entity.type
_entity.pdbx_description
1 polymer ?
#
loop_
_entity_poly.entity_id
_entity_poly.type
_entity_poly.pdbx_seq_one_letter_code
_entity_poly.pdbx_strand_id
1 'polypeptide(L)'
;MKSFVMVAQSSLSILLIISVANAEGLPSAKMAISAPNTYIASDSEGFSTYKYNAGLLPLYEHGEKYTGISYQHNYFTQGGWDSSAEVYTILTKAINPRTGLGYNVNLGYNLENGHKLITTDSNYGFRVTDSTKTELIINRDRVETQNSLNNGIYYTMGAVSVEQQVIERVTATAMVGNMYFSDTNARPMVRAKLIYDLVPDYGLTAQLRYRQYRDTNTTVPNNYFNPDHYSETMVAFGARKRISGWMLSGTAGVGRQKVSQDSSTTTQLYELAATSPVASNNFYFKTRAGYGKSAGFLGPNYFYRYFMEELIFPF
;
A
#
# COMPACT_ATOMS: atom_id res chain seq x y z
N MET A 1 40.97 3.77 3.44
CA MET A 1 40.99 3.69 4.90
C MET A 1 39.54 3.57 5.35
N LYS A 2 39.16 2.42 5.91
CA LYS A 2 37.80 2.10 6.35
C LYS A 2 37.62 2.64 7.77
N SER A 3 36.72 3.60 7.97
CA SER A 3 36.31 4.02 9.31
C SER A 3 35.03 3.30 9.69
N PHE A 4 35.14 2.38 10.62
CA PHE A 4 34.02 1.74 11.33
C PHE A 4 33.48 2.79 12.32
N VAL A 5 32.23 3.19 12.16
CA VAL A 5 31.48 3.94 13.17
C VAL A 5 30.69 2.95 13.99
N MET A 6 31.06 2.86 15.25
CA MET A 6 30.40 2.07 16.29
C MET A 6 29.12 2.80 16.71
N VAL A 7 27.95 2.24 16.40
CA VAL A 7 26.66 2.77 16.85
C VAL A 7 26.38 2.24 18.26
N ALA A 8 26.25 3.17 19.21
CA ALA A 8 25.88 2.87 20.58
C ALA A 8 24.42 2.37 20.65
N GLN A 9 24.24 1.16 21.17
CA GLN A 9 22.95 0.58 21.51
C GLN A 9 22.33 1.34 22.69
N SER A 10 21.26 2.09 22.43
CA SER A 10 20.32 2.49 23.47
C SER A 10 19.20 1.45 23.53
N SER A 11 19.27 0.57 24.53
CA SER A 11 18.28 -0.44 24.83
C SER A 11 16.99 0.22 25.33
N LEU A 12 15.99 0.34 24.48
CA LEU A 12 14.62 0.68 24.86
C LEU A 12 13.89 -0.64 25.15
N SER A 13 13.80 -1.01 26.43
CA SER A 13 13.01 -2.17 26.86
C SER A 13 11.52 -1.81 26.80
N ILE A 14 10.86 -2.12 25.67
CA ILE A 14 9.40 -2.08 25.57
C ILE A 14 8.87 -3.39 26.15
N LEU A 15 8.35 -3.34 27.36
CA LEU A 15 7.64 -4.45 27.98
C LEU A 15 6.25 -4.55 27.35
N LEU A 16 6.08 -5.42 26.36
CA LEU A 16 4.77 -5.73 25.78
C LEU A 16 4.08 -6.73 26.70
N ILE A 17 3.13 -6.29 27.52
CA ILE A 17 2.22 -7.18 28.26
C ILE A 17 1.18 -7.66 27.28
N ILE A 18 1.44 -8.81 26.64
CA ILE A 18 0.42 -9.53 25.86
C ILE A 18 -0.40 -10.32 26.87
N SER A 19 -1.59 -9.84 27.22
CA SER A 19 -2.57 -10.65 27.93
C SER A 19 -3.09 -11.73 26.98
N VAL A 20 -2.55 -12.94 27.09
CA VAL A 20 -3.09 -14.14 26.42
C VAL A 20 -4.39 -14.48 27.12
N ALA A 21 -5.51 -14.06 26.56
CA ALA A 21 -6.80 -14.62 26.92
C ALA A 21 -6.84 -16.07 26.41
N ASN A 22 -6.76 -17.02 27.31
CA ASN A 22 -7.00 -18.43 27.02
C ASN A 22 -8.46 -18.60 26.62
N ALA A 23 -8.75 -18.57 25.31
CA ALA A 23 -10.01 -18.99 24.73
C ALA A 23 -9.87 -20.47 24.36
N GLU A 24 -10.55 -21.34 25.08
CA GLU A 24 -10.64 -22.78 24.77
C GLU A 24 -11.21 -22.94 23.34
N GLY A 25 -10.45 -23.64 22.46
CA GLY A 25 -10.92 -24.06 21.15
C GLY A 25 -10.36 -23.32 19.92
N LEU A 26 -9.40 -22.39 20.08
CA LEU A 26 -8.70 -21.82 18.93
C LEU A 26 -7.65 -22.81 18.38
N PRO A 27 -7.52 -22.97 17.04
CA PRO A 27 -6.40 -23.69 16.47
C PRO A 27 -5.11 -23.06 17.02
N SER A 28 -4.16 -23.89 17.48
CA SER A 28 -2.92 -23.41 18.09
C SER A 28 -2.22 -22.45 17.12
N ALA A 29 -2.18 -21.17 17.48
CA ALA A 29 -1.43 -20.18 16.74
C ALA A 29 0.04 -20.64 16.69
N LYS A 30 0.59 -20.77 15.50
CA LYS A 30 1.98 -21.10 15.27
C LYS A 30 2.81 -19.82 15.30
N MET A 31 4.10 -19.96 15.55
CA MET A 31 5.03 -18.89 15.25
C MET A 31 5.38 -18.89 13.75
N ALA A 32 5.68 -17.72 13.20
CA ALA A 32 6.15 -17.60 11.84
C ALA A 32 7.20 -16.50 11.70
N ILE A 33 8.06 -16.66 10.69
CA ILE A 33 8.97 -15.62 10.23
C ILE A 33 8.45 -15.08 8.90
N SER A 34 8.35 -13.77 8.81
CA SER A 34 8.02 -13.04 7.58
C SER A 34 9.32 -12.44 7.05
N ALA A 35 9.97 -13.11 6.07
CA ALA A 35 11.24 -12.67 5.48
C ALA A 35 11.65 -13.53 4.27
N PRO A 36 12.30 -12.95 3.25
CA PRO A 36 12.38 -11.52 3.01
C PRO A 36 11.06 -10.99 2.43
N ASN A 37 10.63 -9.84 2.89
CA ASN A 37 9.59 -9.09 2.19
C ASN A 37 10.28 -7.94 1.47
N THR A 38 10.10 -7.86 0.18
CA THR A 38 10.82 -6.93 -0.68
C THR A 38 9.86 -6.03 -1.44
N TYR A 39 10.17 -4.75 -1.47
CA TYR A 39 9.53 -3.80 -2.37
C TYR A 39 10.61 -3.03 -3.11
N ILE A 40 10.53 -3.04 -4.44
CA ILE A 40 11.44 -2.30 -5.33
C ILE A 40 10.57 -1.47 -6.26
N ALA A 41 10.87 -0.18 -6.36
CA ALA A 41 10.21 0.70 -7.30
C ALA A 41 11.22 1.63 -7.97
N SER A 42 10.90 2.07 -9.17
CA SER A 42 11.65 3.13 -9.87
C SER A 42 10.71 3.92 -10.77
N ASP A 43 11.05 5.17 -11.00
CA ASP A 43 10.29 6.06 -11.86
C ASP A 43 11.11 6.68 -12.99
N SER A 44 10.43 7.45 -13.84
CA SER A 44 11.04 8.14 -15.00
C SER A 44 11.85 9.37 -14.60
N GLU A 45 11.79 9.81 -13.34
CA GLU A 45 12.57 10.92 -12.80
C GLU A 45 13.89 10.43 -12.18
N GLY A 46 14.15 9.10 -12.27
CA GLY A 46 15.35 8.45 -11.76
C GLY A 46 15.30 8.17 -10.27
N PHE A 47 14.17 8.40 -9.60
CA PHE A 47 13.99 8.03 -8.21
C PHE A 47 13.75 6.53 -8.10
N SER A 48 14.47 5.88 -7.18
CA SER A 48 14.32 4.45 -6.92
C SER A 48 14.20 4.20 -5.42
N THR A 49 13.31 3.27 -5.08
CA THR A 49 13.02 2.84 -3.70
C THR A 49 13.29 1.34 -3.57
N TYR A 50 14.01 0.97 -2.52
CA TYR A 50 14.25 -0.41 -2.12
C TYR A 50 13.84 -0.56 -0.66
N LYS A 51 12.90 -1.46 -0.35
CA LYS A 51 12.48 -1.75 1.03
C LYS A 51 12.64 -3.23 1.29
N TYR A 52 13.36 -3.57 2.34
CA TYR A 52 13.59 -4.93 2.80
C TYR A 52 13.04 -5.07 4.20
N ASN A 53 12.10 -5.98 4.38
CA ASN A 53 11.43 -6.18 5.66
C ASN A 53 11.62 -7.62 6.15
N ALA A 54 11.81 -7.77 7.46
CA ALA A 54 11.78 -9.05 8.15
C ALA A 54 10.98 -8.91 9.44
N GLY A 55 10.18 -9.92 9.78
CA GLY A 55 9.31 -9.89 10.95
C GLY A 55 9.23 -11.23 11.67
N LEU A 56 8.90 -11.14 12.95
CA LEU A 56 8.53 -12.27 13.79
C LEU A 56 7.04 -12.18 14.09
N LEU A 57 6.30 -13.24 13.80
CA LEU A 57 4.86 -13.35 13.97
C LEU A 57 4.56 -14.43 15.04
N PRO A 58 4.60 -14.08 16.34
CA PRO A 58 4.36 -15.04 17.41
C PRO A 58 2.93 -15.59 17.42
N LEU A 59 1.99 -14.86 16.82
CA LEU A 59 0.61 -15.29 16.67
C LEU A 59 0.29 -15.33 15.17
N TYR A 60 0.50 -16.48 14.52
CA TYR A 60 0.26 -16.69 13.12
C TYR A 60 -0.72 -17.85 12.90
N GLU A 61 -1.82 -17.61 12.21
CA GLU A 61 -2.75 -18.64 11.75
C GLU A 61 -2.62 -18.88 10.24
N HIS A 62 -2.64 -17.80 9.46
CA HIS A 62 -2.43 -17.80 8.00
C HIS A 62 -2.11 -16.38 7.51
N GLY A 63 -1.75 -16.20 6.24
CA GLY A 63 -1.32 -14.92 5.67
C GLY A 63 -2.30 -13.75 5.79
N GLU A 64 -3.56 -13.99 6.14
CA GLU A 64 -4.56 -12.96 6.40
C GLU A 64 -4.93 -12.84 7.91
N LYS A 65 -4.24 -13.61 8.81
CA LYS A 65 -4.49 -13.55 10.26
C LYS A 65 -3.21 -13.80 11.05
N TYR A 66 -2.64 -12.72 11.59
CA TYR A 66 -1.40 -12.76 12.37
C TYR A 66 -1.22 -11.48 13.22
N THR A 67 -0.34 -11.57 14.21
CA THR A 67 0.16 -10.44 14.99
C THR A 67 1.66 -10.61 15.21
N GLY A 68 2.42 -9.52 15.14
CA GLY A 68 3.86 -9.58 15.31
C GLY A 68 4.56 -8.23 15.29
N ILE A 69 5.87 -8.31 15.08
CA ILE A 69 6.76 -7.17 14.94
C ILE A 69 7.61 -7.34 13.70
N SER A 70 8.00 -6.24 13.09
CA SER A 70 8.94 -6.27 11.95
C SER A 70 9.92 -5.12 12.00
N TYR A 71 11.04 -5.34 11.34
CA TYR A 71 12.06 -4.35 11.02
C TYR A 71 12.14 -4.21 9.51
N GLN A 72 12.18 -2.98 9.02
CA GLN A 72 12.32 -2.67 7.61
C GLN A 72 13.45 -1.68 7.41
N HIS A 73 14.33 -1.97 6.46
CA HIS A 73 15.34 -1.05 5.95
C HIS A 73 14.88 -0.52 4.59
N ASN A 74 14.79 0.81 4.48
CA ASN A 74 14.49 1.50 3.23
C ASN A 74 15.77 2.14 2.71
N TYR A 75 15.96 2.06 1.40
CA TYR A 75 17.03 2.75 0.69
C TYR A 75 16.45 3.47 -0.54
N PHE A 76 16.78 4.73 -0.66
CA PHE A 76 16.28 5.62 -1.71
C PHE A 76 17.46 6.18 -2.50
N THR A 77 17.31 6.27 -3.83
CA THR A 77 18.34 6.87 -4.69
C THR A 77 17.73 7.74 -5.77
N GLN A 78 18.41 8.82 -6.13
CA GLN A 78 18.09 9.62 -7.32
C GLN A 78 19.35 10.34 -7.82
N GLY A 79 19.81 10.01 -9.03
CA GLY A 79 21.08 10.53 -9.53
C GLY A 79 22.25 10.17 -8.63
N GLY A 80 22.97 11.16 -8.13
CA GLY A 80 24.07 10.97 -7.17
C GLY A 80 23.66 11.09 -5.69
N TRP A 81 22.37 11.23 -5.39
CA TRP A 81 21.84 11.32 -4.04
C TRP A 81 21.36 9.96 -3.55
N ASP A 82 21.55 9.70 -2.28
CA ASP A 82 20.98 8.55 -1.59
C ASP A 82 20.53 8.89 -0.17
N SER A 83 19.59 8.11 0.35
CA SER A 83 19.09 8.18 1.72
C SER A 83 18.65 6.80 2.18
N SER A 84 18.66 6.61 3.50
CA SER A 84 18.15 5.38 4.12
C SER A 84 17.28 5.68 5.33
N ALA A 85 16.33 4.78 5.58
CA ALA A 85 15.48 4.84 6.76
C ALA A 85 15.36 3.46 7.40
N GLU A 86 15.19 3.45 8.71
CA GLU A 86 14.87 2.26 9.49
C GLU A 86 13.46 2.38 10.06
N VAL A 87 12.65 1.34 9.91
CA VAL A 87 11.28 1.31 10.40
C VAL A 87 11.05 0.08 11.28
N TYR A 88 10.63 0.32 12.50
CA TYR A 88 10.24 -0.71 13.46
C TYR A 88 8.72 -0.72 13.55
N THR A 89 8.08 -1.85 13.28
CA THR A 89 6.61 -1.91 13.16
C THR A 89 6.03 -2.97 14.09
N ILE A 90 4.96 -2.62 14.79
CA ILE A 90 4.01 -3.57 15.40
C ILE A 90 2.89 -3.74 14.38
N LEU A 91 2.55 -4.98 14.06
CA LEU A 91 1.59 -5.29 13.02
C LEU A 91 0.59 -6.34 13.51
N THR A 92 -0.67 -6.14 13.12
CA THR A 92 -1.74 -7.11 13.37
C THR A 92 -2.72 -7.10 12.22
N LYS A 93 -3.11 -8.27 11.75
CA LYS A 93 -4.01 -8.47 10.64
C LYS A 93 -5.01 -9.56 10.96
N ALA A 94 -6.27 -9.31 10.70
CA ALA A 94 -7.34 -10.29 10.77
C ALA A 94 -8.38 -9.97 9.70
N ILE A 95 -8.18 -10.51 8.50
CA ILE A 95 -9.05 -10.33 7.35
C ILE A 95 -9.66 -11.68 6.98
N ASN A 96 -10.97 -11.72 6.83
CA ASN A 96 -11.66 -12.90 6.32
C ASN A 96 -11.38 -13.04 4.82
N PRO A 97 -10.70 -14.11 4.35
CA PRO A 97 -10.27 -14.24 2.96
C PRO A 97 -11.42 -14.41 1.96
N ARG A 98 -12.64 -14.76 2.44
CA ARG A 98 -13.83 -14.90 1.58
C ARG A 98 -14.56 -13.58 1.37
N THR A 99 -14.65 -12.75 2.42
CA THR A 99 -15.40 -11.49 2.37
C THR A 99 -14.52 -10.27 2.15
N GLY A 100 -13.20 -10.38 2.44
CA GLY A 100 -12.26 -9.27 2.46
C GLY A 100 -12.46 -8.30 3.65
N LEU A 101 -13.32 -8.65 4.61
CA LEU A 101 -13.64 -7.81 5.76
C LEU A 101 -12.75 -8.16 6.96
N GLY A 102 -12.51 -7.17 7.80
CA GLY A 102 -11.64 -7.29 8.96
C GLY A 102 -10.72 -6.08 9.08
N TYR A 103 -9.58 -6.26 9.70
CA TYR A 103 -8.63 -5.17 9.91
C TYR A 103 -7.20 -5.56 9.53
N ASN A 104 -6.44 -4.54 9.17
CA ASN A 104 -4.99 -4.54 9.10
C ASN A 104 -4.49 -3.29 9.81
N VAL A 105 -3.64 -3.43 10.81
CA VAL A 105 -3.09 -2.34 11.58
C VAL A 105 -1.58 -2.49 11.66
N ASN A 106 -0.87 -1.52 11.10
CA ASN A 106 0.57 -1.40 11.18
C ASN A 106 0.91 -0.07 11.85
N LEU A 107 1.59 -0.12 12.99
CA LEU A 107 2.10 1.05 13.70
C LEU A 107 3.62 0.99 13.69
N GLY A 108 4.24 1.93 13.00
CA GLY A 108 5.67 1.98 12.79
C GLY A 108 6.33 3.19 13.46
N TYR A 109 7.63 3.05 13.69
CA TYR A 109 8.50 4.13 14.08
C TYR A 109 9.63 4.23 13.06
N ASN A 110 9.59 5.28 12.25
CA ASN A 110 10.52 5.55 11.15
C ASN A 110 11.61 6.51 11.62
N LEU A 111 12.86 6.12 11.36
CA LEU A 111 14.07 6.90 11.61
C LEU A 111 14.77 7.17 10.29
N GLU A 112 14.86 8.42 9.87
CA GLU A 112 15.44 8.81 8.59
C GLU A 112 16.12 10.17 8.70
N ASN A 113 17.40 10.26 8.33
CA ASN A 113 18.18 11.53 8.29
C ASN A 113 18.03 12.39 9.56
N GLY A 114 17.96 11.77 10.75
CA GLY A 114 17.70 12.44 12.01
C GLY A 114 16.23 12.82 12.27
N HIS A 115 15.36 12.66 11.30
CA HIS A 115 13.92 12.85 11.47
C HIS A 115 13.25 11.58 12.02
N LYS A 116 12.36 11.78 12.99
CA LYS A 116 11.57 10.70 13.62
C LYS A 116 10.12 10.86 13.23
N LEU A 117 9.44 9.74 12.89
CA LEU A 117 8.03 9.75 12.54
C LEU A 117 7.35 8.50 13.06
N ILE A 118 6.21 8.66 13.73
CA ILE A 118 5.28 7.54 13.94
C ILE A 118 4.48 7.36 12.66
N THR A 119 4.57 6.18 12.05
CA THR A 119 3.88 5.82 10.81
C THR A 119 2.71 4.89 11.09
N THR A 120 1.73 4.88 10.23
CA THR A 120 0.66 3.88 10.23
C THR A 120 0.18 3.60 8.81
N ASP A 121 -0.10 2.33 8.54
CA ASP A 121 -0.84 1.88 7.37
C ASP A 121 -1.93 0.92 7.86
N SER A 122 -3.13 1.46 8.06
CA SER A 122 -4.19 0.76 8.77
C SER A 122 -5.52 0.91 8.06
N ASN A 123 -6.27 -0.18 8.04
CA ASN A 123 -7.62 -0.18 7.52
C ASN A 123 -8.54 -1.12 8.32
N TYR A 124 -9.82 -0.79 8.31
CA TYR A 124 -10.87 -1.59 8.92
C TYR A 124 -12.08 -1.68 7.98
N GLY A 125 -12.34 -2.89 7.50
CA GLY A 125 -13.45 -3.22 6.61
C GLY A 125 -14.58 -3.91 7.35
N PHE A 126 -15.80 -3.43 7.19
CA PHE A 126 -17.00 -3.99 7.78
C PHE A 126 -18.18 -3.95 6.80
N ARG A 127 -19.20 -4.76 7.09
CA ARG A 127 -20.44 -4.84 6.30
C ARG A 127 -21.50 -3.93 6.92
N VAL A 128 -22.10 -3.08 6.09
CA VAL A 128 -23.23 -2.23 6.49
C VAL A 128 -24.56 -2.89 6.14
N THR A 129 -24.66 -3.47 4.92
CA THR A 129 -25.76 -4.31 4.48
C THR A 129 -25.23 -5.53 3.73
N ASP A 130 -26.09 -6.45 3.32
CA ASP A 130 -25.64 -7.63 2.54
C ASP A 130 -24.95 -7.26 1.21
N SER A 131 -25.30 -6.12 0.64
CA SER A 131 -24.75 -5.61 -0.62
C SER A 131 -23.76 -4.44 -0.44
N THR A 132 -23.58 -3.93 0.79
CA THR A 132 -22.75 -2.75 1.08
C THR A 132 -21.63 -3.08 2.05
N LYS A 133 -20.40 -2.82 1.65
CA LYS A 133 -19.22 -2.87 2.51
C LYS A 133 -18.60 -1.49 2.63
N THR A 134 -18.07 -1.19 3.80
CA THR A 134 -17.38 0.07 4.08
C THR A 134 -16.00 -0.23 4.63
N GLU A 135 -15.03 0.59 4.26
CA GLU A 135 -13.67 0.52 4.75
C GLU A 135 -13.22 1.90 5.25
N LEU A 136 -12.70 1.93 6.47
CA LEU A 136 -12.02 3.09 7.04
C LEU A 136 -10.52 2.91 6.82
N ILE A 137 -9.85 3.97 6.36
CA ILE A 137 -8.43 3.94 5.99
C ILE A 137 -7.73 5.08 6.70
N ILE A 138 -6.61 4.77 7.36
CA ILE A 138 -5.67 5.75 7.91
C ILE A 138 -4.27 5.37 7.43
N ASN A 139 -3.59 6.32 6.82
CA ASN A 139 -2.20 6.16 6.41
C ASN A 139 -1.40 7.39 6.83
N ARG A 140 -0.21 7.18 7.40
CA ARG A 140 0.74 8.23 7.75
C ARG A 140 2.15 7.75 7.46
N ASP A 141 2.84 8.44 6.55
CA ASP A 141 4.20 8.05 6.15
C ASP A 141 4.96 9.24 5.58
N ARG A 142 6.24 9.05 5.28
CA ARG A 142 7.08 9.99 4.54
C ARG A 142 6.56 10.16 3.12
N VAL A 143 6.76 11.34 2.57
CA VAL A 143 6.59 11.57 1.13
C VAL A 143 7.89 11.17 0.43
N GLU A 144 7.83 10.11 -0.38
CA GLU A 144 9.01 9.51 -1.02
C GLU A 144 9.42 10.25 -2.29
N THR A 145 10.10 11.36 -2.11
CA THR A 145 10.83 12.13 -3.13
C THR A 145 12.12 12.64 -2.49
N GLN A 146 13.17 12.89 -3.25
CA GLN A 146 14.45 13.39 -2.73
C GLN A 146 14.26 14.63 -1.84
N ASN A 147 13.53 15.63 -2.33
CA ASN A 147 13.33 16.88 -1.59
C ASN A 147 12.50 16.68 -0.32
N SER A 148 11.46 15.84 -0.38
CA SER A 148 10.62 15.57 0.79
C SER A 148 11.39 14.81 1.89
N LEU A 149 12.19 13.81 1.51
CA LEU A 149 12.98 13.03 2.45
C LEU A 149 14.07 13.90 3.11
N ASN A 150 14.74 14.78 2.36
CA ASN A 150 15.71 15.72 2.89
C ASN A 150 15.08 16.72 3.89
N ASN A 151 13.84 17.13 3.65
CA ASN A 151 13.12 18.10 4.47
C ASN A 151 12.22 17.44 5.54
N GLY A 152 12.23 16.12 5.66
CA GLY A 152 11.42 15.39 6.63
C GLY A 152 9.92 15.52 6.43
N ILE A 153 9.46 15.78 5.19
CA ILE A 153 8.04 15.95 4.87
C ILE A 153 7.31 14.60 4.98
N TYR A 154 6.17 14.64 5.64
CA TYR A 154 5.28 13.49 5.79
C TYR A 154 3.83 13.89 5.52
N TYR A 155 2.98 12.90 5.35
CA TYR A 155 1.53 13.10 5.24
C TYR A 155 0.76 12.25 6.26
N THR A 156 -0.47 12.67 6.52
CA THR A 156 -1.48 11.88 7.23
C THR A 156 -2.75 11.88 6.39
N MET A 157 -3.19 10.72 5.97
CA MET A 157 -4.40 10.53 5.17
C MET A 157 -5.47 9.82 5.99
N GLY A 158 -6.68 10.34 5.95
CA GLY A 158 -7.91 9.66 6.39
C GLY A 158 -8.86 9.51 5.21
N ALA A 159 -9.44 8.32 5.05
CA ALA A 159 -10.41 8.08 3.97
C ALA A 159 -11.49 7.08 4.39
N VAL A 160 -12.62 7.17 3.71
CA VAL A 160 -13.72 6.21 3.78
C VAL A 160 -13.99 5.70 2.37
N SER A 161 -14.04 4.39 2.21
CA SER A 161 -14.41 3.71 0.97
C SER A 161 -15.69 2.92 1.17
N VAL A 162 -16.59 2.99 0.20
CA VAL A 162 -17.84 2.22 0.18
C VAL A 162 -17.85 1.39 -1.10
N GLU A 163 -18.08 0.09 -0.95
CA GLU A 163 -18.33 -0.84 -2.03
C GLU A 163 -19.79 -1.26 -2.00
N GLN A 164 -20.50 -1.08 -3.10
CA GLN A 164 -21.91 -1.42 -3.27
C GLN A 164 -22.07 -2.37 -4.44
N GLN A 165 -22.64 -3.54 -4.21
CA GLN A 165 -23.20 -4.36 -5.27
C GLN A 165 -24.52 -3.75 -5.75
N VAL A 166 -24.50 -3.11 -6.92
CA VAL A 166 -25.66 -2.37 -7.47
C VAL A 166 -26.67 -3.33 -8.07
N ILE A 167 -26.19 -4.28 -8.86
CA ILE A 167 -26.95 -5.42 -9.42
C ILE A 167 -26.02 -6.64 -9.45
N GLU A 168 -26.52 -7.80 -9.82
CA GLU A 168 -25.80 -9.10 -9.76
C GLU A 168 -24.36 -9.05 -10.33
N ARG A 169 -24.15 -8.33 -11.45
CA ARG A 169 -22.84 -8.26 -12.14
C ARG A 169 -22.16 -6.90 -12.07
N VAL A 170 -22.74 -5.95 -11.33
CA VAL A 170 -22.20 -4.59 -11.25
C VAL A 170 -21.90 -4.21 -9.82
N THR A 171 -20.64 -3.91 -9.56
CA THR A 171 -20.16 -3.37 -8.29
C THR A 171 -19.64 -1.96 -8.50
N ALA A 172 -20.10 -1.03 -7.69
CA ALA A 172 -19.59 0.32 -7.61
C ALA A 172 -18.75 0.49 -6.33
N THR A 173 -17.61 1.14 -6.44
CA THR A 173 -16.79 1.54 -5.28
C THR A 173 -16.56 3.04 -5.34
N ALA A 174 -16.74 3.73 -4.23
CA ALA A 174 -16.42 5.14 -4.09
C ALA A 174 -15.58 5.37 -2.83
N MET A 175 -14.58 6.22 -2.91
CA MET A 175 -13.75 6.62 -1.78
C MET A 175 -13.65 8.14 -1.74
N VAL A 176 -13.80 8.69 -0.54
CA VAL A 176 -13.49 10.09 -0.25
C VAL A 176 -12.45 10.14 0.87
N GLY A 177 -11.52 11.06 0.77
CA GLY A 177 -10.47 11.20 1.76
C GLY A 177 -9.77 12.55 1.70
N ASN A 178 -8.96 12.80 2.70
CA ASN A 178 -8.08 13.96 2.72
C ASN A 178 -6.69 13.55 3.20
N MET A 179 -5.66 14.12 2.59
CA MET A 179 -4.27 13.95 2.95
C MET A 179 -3.74 15.30 3.43
N TYR A 180 -3.23 15.35 4.64
CA TYR A 180 -2.62 16.52 5.25
C TYR A 180 -1.11 16.34 5.26
N PHE A 181 -0.39 17.26 4.64
CA PHE A 181 1.07 17.28 4.60
C PHE A 181 1.64 18.13 5.73
N SER A 182 2.83 17.79 6.21
CA SER A 182 3.51 18.53 7.29
C SER A 182 3.95 19.95 6.91
N ASP A 183 3.96 20.28 5.64
CA ASP A 183 4.28 21.61 5.09
C ASP A 183 3.02 22.50 4.92
N THR A 184 1.95 22.21 5.64
CA THR A 184 0.67 22.94 5.66
C THR A 184 -0.21 22.78 4.42
N ASN A 185 0.16 21.90 3.47
CA ASN A 185 -0.69 21.57 2.33
C ASN A 185 -1.74 20.52 2.71
N ALA A 186 -2.84 20.49 1.96
CA ALA A 186 -3.85 19.44 2.08
C ALA A 186 -4.35 19.01 0.70
N ARG A 187 -4.68 17.72 0.56
CA ARG A 187 -5.13 17.11 -0.69
C ARG A 187 -6.45 16.36 -0.48
N PRO A 188 -7.59 17.05 -0.56
CA PRO A 188 -8.88 16.37 -0.69
C PRO A 188 -8.92 15.53 -1.97
N MET A 189 -9.44 14.30 -1.87
CA MET A 189 -9.45 13.35 -2.97
C MET A 189 -10.75 12.56 -3.05
N VAL A 190 -11.11 12.21 -4.28
CA VAL A 190 -12.22 11.29 -4.60
C VAL A 190 -11.72 10.24 -5.56
N ARG A 191 -12.13 8.99 -5.35
CA ARG A 191 -11.94 7.89 -6.30
C ARG A 191 -13.26 7.18 -6.48
N ALA A 192 -13.53 6.76 -7.71
CA ALA A 192 -14.70 5.94 -8.03
C ALA A 192 -14.29 4.82 -8.99
N LYS A 193 -14.94 3.68 -8.87
CA LYS A 193 -14.74 2.55 -9.74
C LYS A 193 -16.06 1.84 -9.95
N LEU A 194 -16.41 1.61 -11.20
CA LEU A 194 -17.51 0.74 -11.60
C LEU A 194 -16.92 -0.52 -12.22
N ILE A 195 -17.33 -1.66 -11.73
CA ILE A 195 -16.85 -2.99 -12.17
C ILE A 195 -18.04 -3.73 -12.75
N TYR A 196 -17.88 -4.24 -13.95
CA TYR A 196 -18.82 -5.15 -14.60
C TYR A 196 -18.17 -6.53 -14.79
N ASP A 197 -18.79 -7.56 -14.25
CA ASP A 197 -18.36 -8.94 -14.39
C ASP A 197 -18.76 -9.48 -15.78
N LEU A 198 -17.78 -9.48 -16.71
CA LEU A 198 -17.97 -9.94 -18.10
C LEU A 198 -18.19 -11.44 -18.16
N VAL A 199 -17.26 -12.21 -17.57
CA VAL A 199 -17.28 -13.67 -17.53
C VAL A 199 -16.87 -14.13 -16.13
N PRO A 200 -17.85 -14.34 -15.22
CA PRO A 200 -17.58 -14.67 -13.81
C PRO A 200 -16.71 -15.92 -13.61
N ASP A 201 -16.91 -16.98 -14.41
CA ASP A 201 -16.16 -18.24 -14.33
C ASP A 201 -14.66 -18.09 -14.59
N TYR A 202 -14.27 -17.06 -15.34
CA TYR A 202 -12.89 -16.69 -15.62
C TYR A 202 -12.43 -15.47 -14.83
N GLY A 203 -13.31 -14.89 -13.99
CA GLY A 203 -13.03 -13.66 -13.24
C GLY A 203 -12.67 -12.49 -14.15
N LEU A 204 -13.23 -12.45 -15.37
CA LEU A 204 -13.00 -11.36 -16.31
C LEU A 204 -13.91 -10.18 -15.98
N THR A 205 -13.34 -9.00 -15.88
CA THR A 205 -14.07 -7.75 -15.53
C THR A 205 -13.73 -6.64 -16.51
N ALA A 206 -14.71 -5.78 -16.80
CA ALA A 206 -14.49 -4.45 -17.35
C ALA A 206 -14.67 -3.43 -16.23
N GLN A 207 -13.83 -2.41 -16.21
CA GLN A 207 -13.79 -1.43 -15.14
C GLN A 207 -13.73 -0.02 -15.72
N LEU A 208 -14.58 0.88 -15.21
CA LEU A 208 -14.42 2.32 -15.39
C LEU A 208 -13.90 2.89 -14.07
N ARG A 209 -12.76 3.56 -14.13
CA ARG A 209 -12.10 4.15 -12.97
C ARG A 209 -12.03 5.66 -13.12
N TYR A 210 -12.27 6.36 -12.04
CA TYR A 210 -12.14 7.80 -11.93
C TYR A 210 -11.36 8.16 -10.67
N ARG A 211 -10.47 9.14 -10.75
CA ARG A 211 -9.84 9.77 -9.59
C ARG A 211 -9.70 11.27 -9.82
N GLN A 212 -9.86 12.01 -8.75
CA GLN A 212 -9.69 13.45 -8.71
C GLN A 212 -9.07 13.85 -7.37
N TYR A 213 -8.20 14.83 -7.39
CA TYR A 213 -7.69 15.53 -6.22
C TYR A 213 -7.22 16.91 -6.59
N ARG A 214 -7.02 17.73 -5.58
CA ARG A 214 -6.41 19.06 -5.69
C ARG A 214 -5.55 19.31 -4.46
N ASP A 215 -4.48 20.08 -4.61
CA ASP A 215 -3.71 20.59 -3.48
C ASP A 215 -4.20 21.98 -3.11
N THR A 216 -4.35 22.24 -1.82
CA THR A 216 -4.89 23.52 -1.31
C THR A 216 -3.83 24.61 -1.30
N ASN A 217 -2.55 24.25 -1.31
CA ASN A 217 -1.43 25.17 -1.36
C ASN A 217 -0.43 24.72 -2.43
N THR A 218 -0.52 25.30 -3.62
CA THR A 218 0.37 25.01 -4.75
C THR A 218 1.69 25.78 -4.70
N THR A 219 1.86 26.68 -3.69
CA THR A 219 3.07 27.51 -3.52
C THR A 219 4.08 26.88 -2.56
N VAL A 220 3.77 25.71 -1.95
CA VAL A 220 4.76 24.98 -1.15
C VAL A 220 6.00 24.69 -2.00
N PRO A 221 7.21 24.69 -1.43
CA PRO A 221 8.41 24.34 -2.18
C PRO A 221 8.26 23.02 -2.91
N ASN A 222 8.97 22.86 -4.02
CA ASN A 222 8.94 21.69 -4.91
C ASN A 222 9.40 20.39 -4.20
N ASN A 223 8.66 19.97 -3.17
CA ASN A 223 8.96 18.76 -2.41
C ASN A 223 8.33 17.52 -3.03
N TYR A 224 7.16 17.67 -3.65
CA TYR A 224 6.39 16.59 -4.27
C TYR A 224 5.45 17.15 -5.35
N PHE A 225 4.84 16.28 -6.16
CA PHE A 225 3.83 16.67 -7.13
C PHE A 225 2.60 17.24 -6.44
N ASN A 226 2.32 18.54 -6.63
CA ASN A 226 1.25 19.30 -5.95
C ASN A 226 0.40 20.13 -6.91
N PRO A 227 -0.40 19.50 -7.78
CA PRO A 227 -1.22 20.19 -8.77
C PRO A 227 -2.40 20.93 -8.12
N ASP A 228 -2.74 22.10 -8.66
CA ASP A 228 -3.99 22.81 -8.33
C ASP A 228 -5.21 21.94 -8.57
N HIS A 229 -5.20 21.17 -9.66
CA HIS A 229 -6.25 20.20 -9.97
C HIS A 229 -5.67 19.01 -10.74
N TYR A 230 -6.08 17.80 -10.35
CA TYR A 230 -5.81 16.58 -11.09
C TYR A 230 -7.08 15.76 -11.26
N SER A 231 -7.33 15.29 -12.46
CA SER A 231 -8.39 14.32 -12.74
C SER A 231 -7.92 13.24 -13.71
N GLU A 232 -8.40 12.03 -13.53
CA GLU A 232 -8.13 10.90 -14.43
C GLU A 232 -9.38 10.03 -14.59
N THR A 233 -9.64 9.65 -15.84
CA THR A 233 -10.62 8.63 -16.19
C THR A 233 -9.94 7.52 -16.97
N MET A 234 -10.18 6.26 -16.57
CA MET A 234 -9.52 5.09 -17.17
C MET A 234 -10.52 3.96 -17.39
N VAL A 235 -10.44 3.31 -18.54
CA VAL A 235 -11.05 2.00 -18.80
C VAL A 235 -9.99 0.93 -18.56
N ALA A 236 -10.33 -0.11 -17.81
CA ALA A 236 -9.42 -1.20 -17.53
C ALA A 236 -10.16 -2.55 -17.65
N PHE A 237 -9.39 -3.59 -17.97
CA PHE A 237 -9.83 -4.97 -17.96
C PHE A 237 -9.05 -5.72 -16.89
N GLY A 238 -9.76 -6.52 -16.10
CA GLY A 238 -9.19 -7.36 -15.07
C GLY A 238 -9.46 -8.82 -15.36
N ALA A 239 -8.53 -9.68 -14.98
CA ALA A 239 -8.70 -11.14 -14.96
C ALA A 239 -8.23 -11.66 -13.59
N ARG A 240 -8.96 -12.61 -13.01
CA ARG A 240 -8.59 -13.25 -11.75
C ARG A 240 -9.02 -14.71 -11.77
N LYS A 241 -8.07 -15.62 -11.66
CA LYS A 241 -8.34 -17.05 -11.70
C LYS A 241 -7.50 -17.83 -10.70
N ARG A 242 -8.09 -18.85 -10.12
CA ARG A 242 -7.38 -19.85 -9.33
C ARG A 242 -6.92 -21.00 -10.23
N ILE A 243 -5.60 -21.25 -10.27
CA ILE A 243 -4.99 -22.34 -11.06
C ILE A 243 -4.12 -23.16 -10.12
N SER A 244 -4.38 -24.43 -9.97
CA SER A 244 -3.65 -25.34 -9.05
C SER A 244 -3.50 -24.75 -7.63
N GLY A 245 -4.57 -24.10 -7.15
CA GLY A 245 -4.58 -23.44 -5.84
C GLY A 245 -4.00 -22.02 -5.82
N TRP A 246 -3.14 -21.65 -6.77
CA TRP A 246 -2.62 -20.29 -6.91
C TRP A 246 -3.70 -19.32 -7.36
N MET A 247 -3.81 -18.17 -6.68
CA MET A 247 -4.64 -17.07 -7.14
C MET A 247 -3.81 -16.15 -8.01
N LEU A 248 -4.07 -16.14 -9.31
CA LEU A 248 -3.44 -15.24 -10.27
C LEU A 248 -4.41 -14.12 -10.62
N SER A 249 -3.91 -12.90 -10.73
CA SER A 249 -4.69 -11.78 -11.23
C SER A 249 -3.85 -10.85 -12.09
N GLY A 250 -4.51 -10.20 -13.05
CA GLY A 250 -3.92 -9.19 -13.90
C GLY A 250 -4.92 -8.07 -14.17
N THR A 251 -4.42 -6.87 -14.36
CA THR A 251 -5.21 -5.70 -14.77
C THR A 251 -4.43 -4.93 -15.82
N ALA A 252 -5.10 -4.53 -16.89
CA ALA A 252 -4.57 -3.63 -17.91
C ALA A 252 -5.56 -2.50 -18.14
N GLY A 253 -5.09 -1.27 -18.18
CA GLY A 253 -5.95 -0.10 -18.35
C GLY A 253 -5.29 1.01 -19.16
N VAL A 254 -6.12 1.80 -19.83
CA VAL A 254 -5.75 3.01 -20.54
C VAL A 254 -6.76 4.10 -20.21
N GLY A 255 -6.27 5.32 -20.04
CA GLY A 255 -7.10 6.44 -19.65
C GLY A 255 -6.57 7.77 -20.16
N ARG A 256 -7.24 8.81 -19.69
CA ARG A 256 -6.81 10.19 -19.88
C ARG A 256 -6.79 10.91 -18.56
N GLN A 257 -5.80 11.78 -18.42
CA GLN A 257 -5.66 12.67 -17.27
C GLN A 257 -5.59 14.12 -17.72
N LYS A 258 -5.94 15.00 -16.79
CA LYS A 258 -5.77 16.44 -16.91
C LYS A 258 -5.14 16.97 -15.62
N VAL A 259 -4.10 17.77 -15.76
CA VAL A 259 -3.39 18.44 -14.67
C VAL A 259 -3.60 19.94 -14.82
N SER A 260 -4.27 20.54 -13.87
CA SER A 260 -4.54 21.99 -13.85
C SER A 260 -5.07 22.51 -15.21
N GLN A 261 -4.37 23.42 -15.85
CA GLN A 261 -4.72 23.99 -17.16
C GLN A 261 -4.07 23.27 -18.34
N ASP A 262 -3.27 22.23 -18.10
CA ASP A 262 -2.56 21.52 -19.16
C ASP A 262 -3.50 20.74 -20.07
N SER A 263 -3.00 20.43 -21.26
CA SER A 263 -3.70 19.54 -22.19
C SER A 263 -3.84 18.14 -21.62
N SER A 264 -4.96 17.48 -21.94
CA SER A 264 -5.20 16.10 -21.51
C SER A 264 -4.16 15.15 -22.14
N THR A 265 -3.61 14.27 -21.29
CA THR A 265 -2.60 13.28 -21.69
C THR A 265 -3.05 11.86 -21.39
N THR A 266 -2.43 10.88 -22.06
CA THR A 266 -2.78 9.47 -21.91
C THR A 266 -2.15 8.86 -20.66
N THR A 267 -2.94 8.08 -19.90
CA THR A 267 -2.47 7.27 -18.79
C THR A 267 -2.54 5.78 -19.12
N GLN A 268 -1.72 4.98 -18.47
CA GLN A 268 -1.64 3.53 -18.62
C GLN A 268 -1.46 2.87 -17.24
N LEU A 269 -2.00 1.66 -17.09
CA LEU A 269 -1.86 0.83 -15.91
C LEU A 269 -1.72 -0.63 -16.34
N TYR A 270 -0.70 -1.30 -15.81
CA TYR A 270 -0.53 -2.75 -15.91
C TYR A 270 -0.15 -3.29 -14.53
N GLU A 271 -0.88 -4.28 -14.05
CA GLU A 271 -0.60 -4.94 -12.78
C GLU A 271 -0.75 -6.45 -12.93
N LEU A 272 0.14 -7.19 -12.29
CA LEU A 272 0.09 -8.63 -12.15
C LEU A 272 0.27 -8.99 -10.68
N ALA A 273 -0.46 -9.98 -10.19
CA ALA A 273 -0.28 -10.50 -8.85
C ALA A 273 -0.49 -12.01 -8.81
N ALA A 274 0.25 -12.65 -7.90
CA ALA A 274 0.10 -14.06 -7.59
C ALA A 274 0.10 -14.23 -6.06
N THR A 275 -0.77 -15.14 -5.58
CA THR A 275 -0.81 -15.53 -4.17
C THR A 275 -0.80 -17.06 -4.11
N SER A 276 0.03 -17.64 -3.25
CA SER A 276 0.14 -19.10 -3.10
C SER A 276 -1.17 -19.74 -2.65
N PRO A 277 -1.37 -21.03 -2.92
CA PRO A 277 -2.40 -21.81 -2.25
C PRO A 277 -2.14 -21.81 -0.73
N VAL A 278 -3.20 -22.03 0.03
CA VAL A 278 -3.07 -22.35 1.46
C VAL A 278 -2.48 -23.75 1.54
N ALA A 279 -1.19 -23.86 1.85
CA ALA A 279 -0.51 -25.13 2.04
C ALA A 279 -0.84 -25.71 3.42
N SER A 280 -0.66 -27.03 3.59
CA SER A 280 -0.89 -27.72 4.87
C SER A 280 -0.03 -27.21 6.03
N ASN A 281 1.14 -26.64 5.71
CA ASN A 281 2.04 -25.98 6.67
C ASN A 281 1.75 -24.49 6.85
N ASN A 282 0.70 -23.93 6.21
CA ASN A 282 0.33 -22.51 6.20
C ASN A 282 1.41 -21.56 5.67
N PHE A 283 2.34 -22.06 4.85
CA PHE A 283 3.26 -21.20 4.10
C PHE A 283 2.49 -20.21 3.24
N TYR A 284 2.93 -18.97 3.22
CA TYR A 284 2.30 -17.92 2.45
C TYR A 284 3.32 -17.21 1.57
N PHE A 285 2.98 -17.08 0.30
CA PHE A 285 3.72 -16.30 -0.67
C PHE A 285 2.76 -15.40 -1.44
N LYS A 286 3.11 -14.14 -1.58
CA LYS A 286 2.39 -13.19 -2.40
C LYS A 286 3.38 -12.32 -3.16
N THR A 287 3.11 -12.11 -4.44
CA THR A 287 3.91 -11.18 -5.26
C THR A 287 2.99 -10.30 -6.09
N ARG A 288 3.48 -9.09 -6.39
CA ARG A 288 2.83 -8.14 -7.28
C ARG A 288 3.88 -7.36 -8.04
N ALA A 289 3.61 -7.15 -9.34
CA ALA A 289 4.38 -6.25 -10.17
C ALA A 289 3.43 -5.28 -10.88
N GLY A 290 3.88 -4.05 -11.09
CA GLY A 290 3.05 -3.05 -11.75
C GLY A 290 3.84 -2.01 -12.51
N TYR A 291 3.16 -1.41 -13.46
CA TYR A 291 3.59 -0.26 -14.23
C TYR A 291 2.43 0.73 -14.32
N GLY A 292 2.70 1.99 -14.06
CA GLY A 292 1.74 3.08 -14.20
C GLY A 292 2.36 4.27 -14.92
N LYS A 293 1.68 4.78 -15.94
CA LYS A 293 2.02 6.05 -16.59
C LYS A 293 0.95 7.08 -16.22
N SER A 294 1.38 8.19 -15.63
CA SER A 294 0.48 9.29 -15.25
C SER A 294 1.25 10.62 -15.26
N ALA A 295 0.72 11.69 -14.67
CA ALA A 295 1.48 12.89 -14.38
C ALA A 295 2.33 12.73 -13.13
N GLY A 296 3.50 13.33 -13.13
CA GLY A 296 4.42 13.44 -12.03
C GLY A 296 5.04 14.84 -11.97
N PHE A 297 6.07 14.98 -11.17
CA PHE A 297 6.71 16.25 -10.88
C PHE A 297 7.29 16.96 -12.13
N LEU A 298 7.94 16.19 -13.01
CA LEU A 298 8.53 16.72 -14.25
C LEU A 298 7.56 16.73 -15.45
N GLY A 299 6.25 16.52 -15.21
CA GLY A 299 5.25 16.68 -16.25
C GLY A 299 4.38 15.46 -16.53
N PRO A 300 3.66 15.45 -17.66
CA PRO A 300 2.60 14.49 -17.95
C PRO A 300 3.09 13.11 -18.39
N ASN A 301 4.38 12.92 -18.61
CA ASN A 301 4.96 11.67 -19.10
C ASN A 301 5.64 10.86 -17.99
N TYR A 302 5.35 11.16 -16.75
CA TYR A 302 5.84 10.38 -15.63
C TYR A 302 5.33 8.95 -15.69
N PHE A 303 6.22 7.98 -15.43
CA PHE A 303 5.84 6.60 -15.17
C PHE A 303 6.59 6.04 -13.97
N TYR A 304 6.00 5.08 -13.33
CA TYR A 304 6.65 4.28 -12.30
C TYR A 304 6.40 2.79 -12.52
N ARG A 305 7.31 1.98 -12.05
CA ARG A 305 7.21 0.53 -12.03
C ARG A 305 7.61 0.02 -10.65
N TYR A 306 6.98 -1.06 -10.24
CA TYR A 306 7.29 -1.67 -8.96
C TYR A 306 7.20 -3.18 -9.01
N PHE A 307 7.92 -3.80 -8.08
CA PHE A 307 7.83 -5.21 -7.74
C PHE A 307 7.76 -5.31 -6.23
N MET A 308 6.89 -6.20 -5.71
CA MET A 308 6.83 -6.55 -4.30
C MET A 308 6.63 -8.05 -4.11
N GLU A 309 7.22 -8.56 -3.05
CA GLU A 309 6.95 -9.91 -2.59
C GLU A 309 6.83 -9.96 -1.07
N GLU A 310 6.05 -10.89 -0.60
CA GLU A 310 5.82 -11.20 0.81
C GLU A 310 5.91 -12.71 1.00
N LEU A 311 6.78 -13.14 1.93
CA LEU A 311 7.00 -14.53 2.31
C LEU A 311 6.76 -14.70 3.80
N ILE A 312 5.98 -15.72 4.18
CA ILE A 312 5.77 -16.07 5.59
C ILE A 312 5.98 -17.58 5.75
N PHE A 313 6.88 -17.93 6.66
CA PHE A 313 7.27 -19.29 7.00
C PHE A 313 6.83 -19.60 8.44
N PRO A 314 5.76 -20.36 8.64
CA PRO A 314 5.36 -20.85 9.97
C PRO A 314 6.24 -22.02 10.42
N PHE A 315 6.43 -22.16 11.74
CA PHE A 315 7.19 -23.23 12.37
C PHE A 315 6.68 -23.60 13.76
#